data_a53e992d566c04f98d02713486534e05
#
_entry.id   a53e992d566c04f98d02713486534e05
#
_cell.length_a   1.000
_cell.length_b   1.000
_cell.length_c   1.000
_cell.angle_alpha   90.00
_cell.angle_beta   90.00
_cell.angle_gamma   90.00
#
_symmetry.space_group_name_H-M   'P 1'
#
loop_
_entity.id
_entity.type
_entity.pdbx_description
1 polymer ?
#
loop_
_entity_poly.entity_id
_entity_poly.type
_entity_poly.pdbx_seq_one_letter_code
_entity_poly.pdbx_strand_id
1 'polypeptide(L)'
;TFTFAYPGGEKAELAIPYVAKYQMMNASLAFYTMHILQDVHDIPKNVLAEGLSKIKWPCRMEMAAPGVIIDGAHNEDGIAQFVSTAGYFAKENEITILFTAVADKHYHEMIGEICEGIHPSHVVATQIDGSRVVPAEVLAEDFRKAGCTDVCAEPEIGAAYEKALGKKGSGMLFCVGSLYLA
;
A
#
# COMPACT_ATOMS: atom_id res chain seq x y z
N THR A 1 12.83 8.28 10.18
CA THR A 1 13.96 7.63 10.86
C THR A 1 13.46 6.69 11.95
N PHE A 2 14.26 5.67 12.27
CA PHE A 2 13.96 4.73 13.36
C PHE A 2 15.29 4.17 13.91
N THR A 3 15.25 3.68 15.15
CA THR A 3 16.41 3.08 15.81
C THR A 3 16.39 1.57 15.62
N PHE A 4 17.42 1.02 15.03
CA PHE A 4 17.68 -0.42 14.96
C PHE A 4 18.57 -0.85 16.13
N ALA A 5 18.20 -1.90 16.86
CA ALA A 5 19.01 -2.47 17.93
C ALA A 5 19.57 -3.83 17.52
N TYR A 6 20.90 -3.97 17.57
CA TYR A 6 21.58 -5.23 17.33
C TYR A 6 21.35 -6.22 18.50
N PRO A 7 21.46 -7.53 18.26
CA PRO A 7 21.36 -8.53 19.33
C PRO A 7 22.32 -8.30 20.52
N GLY A 8 23.46 -7.65 20.28
CA GLY A 8 24.44 -7.28 21.32
C GLY A 8 24.12 -6.00 22.08
N GLY A 9 22.99 -5.33 21.82
CA GLY A 9 22.57 -4.08 22.50
C GLY A 9 23.13 -2.80 21.85
N GLU A 10 24.00 -2.88 20.88
CA GLU A 10 24.44 -1.76 20.06
C GLU A 10 23.28 -1.23 19.23
N LYS A 11 23.29 0.07 18.88
CA LYS A 11 22.18 0.71 18.16
C LYS A 11 22.70 1.44 16.92
N ALA A 12 21.85 1.49 15.90
CA ALA A 12 22.04 2.28 14.69
C ALA A 12 20.78 3.10 14.38
N GLU A 13 20.97 4.38 14.03
CA GLU A 13 19.89 5.22 13.51
C GLU A 13 19.80 5.01 11.99
N LEU A 14 18.60 4.60 11.53
CA LEU A 14 18.34 4.29 10.13
C LEU A 14 17.24 5.21 9.60
N ALA A 15 17.31 5.51 8.30
CA ALA A 15 16.28 6.25 7.58
C ALA A 15 15.82 5.44 6.37
N ILE A 16 14.52 5.48 6.09
CA ILE A 16 13.92 4.97 4.87
C ILE A 16 12.93 6.02 4.33
N PRO A 17 12.76 6.15 3.02
CA PRO A 17 11.85 7.13 2.42
C PRO A 17 10.40 6.61 2.35
N TYR A 18 9.95 5.83 3.33
CA TYR A 18 8.62 5.23 3.40
C TYR A 18 7.91 5.60 4.69
N VAL A 19 6.58 5.77 4.61
CA VAL A 19 5.74 6.13 5.76
C VAL A 19 5.17 4.91 6.48
N ALA A 20 5.13 3.75 5.83
CA ALA A 20 4.53 2.53 6.38
C ALA A 20 5.43 1.88 7.44
N LYS A 21 4.87 1.58 8.62
CA LYS A 21 5.61 0.97 9.75
C LYS A 21 6.23 -0.38 9.39
N TYR A 22 5.55 -1.21 8.61
CA TYR A 22 6.07 -2.52 8.20
C TYR A 22 7.37 -2.41 7.38
N GLN A 23 7.59 -1.29 6.70
CA GLN A 23 8.83 -1.07 5.96
C GLN A 23 10.03 -0.87 6.88
N MET A 24 9.83 -0.44 8.12
CA MET A 24 10.92 -0.41 9.10
C MET A 24 11.39 -1.83 9.45
N MET A 25 10.46 -2.80 9.56
CA MET A 25 10.81 -4.21 9.78
C MET A 25 11.56 -4.80 8.58
N ASN A 26 11.07 -4.56 7.36
CA ASN A 26 11.74 -5.00 6.13
C ASN A 26 13.15 -4.39 6.00
N ALA A 27 13.28 -3.10 6.26
CA ALA A 27 14.56 -2.40 6.25
C ALA A 27 15.51 -2.91 7.33
N SER A 28 15.01 -3.21 8.53
CA SER A 28 15.79 -3.79 9.62
C SER A 28 16.34 -5.16 9.25
N LEU A 29 15.51 -6.01 8.64
CA LEU A 29 15.94 -7.33 8.17
C LEU A 29 16.98 -7.22 7.08
N ALA A 30 16.78 -6.38 6.08
CA ALA A 30 17.72 -6.14 5.01
C ALA A 30 19.05 -5.58 5.55
N PHE A 31 18.98 -4.58 6.43
CA PHE A 31 20.14 -3.97 7.06
C PHE A 31 20.95 -4.99 7.86
N TYR A 32 20.30 -5.81 8.68
CA TYR A 32 20.98 -6.82 9.49
C TYR A 32 21.56 -7.94 8.64
N THR A 33 20.87 -8.37 7.60
CA THR A 33 21.40 -9.36 6.64
C THR A 33 22.69 -8.82 5.97
N MET A 34 22.67 -7.59 5.49
CA MET A 34 23.84 -6.97 4.87
C MET A 34 24.95 -6.74 5.89
N HIS A 35 24.63 -6.41 7.15
CA HIS A 35 25.63 -6.30 8.21
C HIS A 35 26.35 -7.64 8.46
N ILE A 36 25.63 -8.76 8.46
CA ILE A 36 26.26 -10.10 8.58
C ILE A 36 27.15 -10.41 7.36
N LEU A 37 26.73 -9.99 6.18
CA LEU A 37 27.45 -10.24 4.92
C LEU A 37 28.66 -9.31 4.70
N GLN A 38 28.78 -8.23 5.48
CA GLN A 38 29.89 -7.27 5.34
C GLN A 38 31.28 -7.91 5.38
N ASP A 39 31.47 -8.83 6.31
CA ASP A 39 32.77 -9.49 6.50
C ASP A 39 33.10 -10.47 5.35
N VAL A 40 32.08 -10.93 4.61
CA VAL A 40 32.26 -11.87 3.48
C VAL A 40 32.47 -11.14 2.15
N HIS A 41 31.83 -9.95 2.01
CA HIS A 41 31.79 -9.23 0.72
C HIS A 41 32.51 -7.89 0.75
N ASP A 42 33.26 -7.59 1.81
CA ASP A 42 34.07 -6.35 1.95
C ASP A 42 33.22 -5.06 1.71
N ILE A 43 31.99 -5.04 2.28
CA ILE A 43 31.06 -3.91 2.15
C ILE A 43 31.38 -2.86 3.24
N PRO A 44 31.70 -1.61 2.87
CA PRO A 44 31.98 -0.57 3.86
C PRO A 44 30.77 -0.29 4.76
N LYS A 45 30.97 -0.25 6.08
CA LYS A 45 29.89 -0.08 7.08
C LYS A 45 29.05 1.19 6.87
N ASN A 46 29.65 2.26 6.42
CA ASN A 46 29.01 3.54 6.20
C ASN A 46 28.01 3.56 5.02
N VAL A 47 28.13 2.64 4.05
CA VAL A 47 27.25 2.64 2.87
C VAL A 47 25.90 1.94 3.11
N LEU A 48 25.76 1.13 4.16
CA LEU A 48 24.53 0.37 4.40
C LEU A 48 23.36 1.30 4.81
N ALA A 49 23.57 2.18 5.77
CA ALA A 49 22.56 3.13 6.21
C ALA A 49 22.22 4.14 5.12
N GLU A 50 23.25 4.61 4.38
CA GLU A 50 23.05 5.50 3.24
C GLU A 50 22.27 4.81 2.11
N GLY A 51 22.56 3.56 1.79
CA GLY A 51 21.85 2.77 0.81
C GLY A 51 20.36 2.65 1.15
N LEU A 52 20.04 2.33 2.41
CA LEU A 52 18.65 2.26 2.88
C LEU A 52 17.89 3.58 2.76
N SER A 53 18.56 4.71 3.03
CA SER A 53 17.94 6.02 2.94
C SER A 53 17.60 6.46 1.51
N LYS A 54 18.23 5.85 0.52
CA LYS A 54 18.07 6.15 -0.92
C LYS A 54 17.26 5.11 -1.68
N ILE A 55 16.83 4.03 -1.02
CA ILE A 55 16.10 2.95 -1.66
C ILE A 55 14.79 3.46 -2.27
N LYS A 56 14.50 3.04 -3.49
CA LYS A 56 13.20 3.26 -4.14
C LYS A 56 12.59 1.92 -4.48
N TRP A 57 11.42 1.68 -3.96
CA TRP A 57 10.61 0.50 -4.29
C TRP A 57 9.23 0.97 -4.69
N PRO A 58 8.90 0.98 -5.98
CA PRO A 58 7.61 1.44 -6.45
C PRO A 58 6.44 0.73 -5.79
N CYS A 59 5.30 1.40 -5.72
CA CYS A 59 4.05 0.83 -5.24
C CYS A 59 4.10 0.31 -3.79
N ARG A 60 4.79 1.03 -2.90
CA ARG A 60 4.81 0.76 -1.45
C ARG A 60 4.48 2.03 -0.69
N MET A 61 3.18 2.35 -0.56
CA MET A 61 2.69 3.63 -0.04
C MET A 61 3.38 4.81 -0.73
N GLU A 62 3.57 4.68 -2.03
CA GLU A 62 4.23 5.67 -2.87
C GLU A 62 3.30 6.84 -3.18
N MET A 63 3.72 8.05 -2.89
CA MET A 63 3.01 9.25 -3.32
C MET A 63 3.32 9.54 -4.79
N ALA A 64 2.48 9.06 -5.70
CA ALA A 64 2.65 9.20 -7.14
C ALA A 64 2.30 10.61 -7.64
N ALA A 65 1.37 11.29 -6.96
CA ALA A 65 0.99 12.67 -7.21
C ALA A 65 0.46 13.31 -5.91
N PRO A 66 0.28 14.64 -5.84
CA PRO A 66 -0.27 15.28 -4.64
C PRO A 66 -1.62 14.67 -4.21
N GLY A 67 -1.62 14.03 -3.03
CA GLY A 67 -2.79 13.33 -2.48
C GLY A 67 -3.18 12.04 -3.20
N VAL A 68 -2.28 11.45 -4.01
CA VAL A 68 -2.48 10.14 -4.65
C VAL A 68 -1.40 9.19 -4.19
N ILE A 69 -1.79 8.12 -3.53
CA ILE A 69 -0.88 7.08 -3.02
C ILE A 69 -1.19 5.76 -3.71
N ILE A 70 -0.14 5.09 -4.18
CA ILE A 70 -0.22 3.75 -4.77
C ILE A 70 0.41 2.75 -3.81
N ASP A 71 -0.30 1.66 -3.54
CA ASP A 71 0.21 0.54 -2.76
C ASP A 71 -0.09 -0.79 -3.43
N GLY A 72 0.93 -1.64 -3.55
CA GLY A 72 0.81 -2.96 -4.15
C GLY A 72 0.30 -4.06 -3.21
N ALA A 73 -0.38 -3.74 -2.13
CA ALA A 73 -1.06 -4.71 -1.27
C ALA A 73 -2.12 -5.47 -2.08
N HIS A 74 -2.07 -6.80 -2.03
CA HIS A 74 -2.88 -7.68 -2.88
C HIS A 74 -3.25 -9.01 -2.20
N ASN A 75 -3.08 -9.08 -0.89
CA ASN A 75 -3.48 -10.18 -0.02
C ASN A 75 -3.87 -9.63 1.35
N GLU A 76 -4.45 -10.45 2.21
CA GLU A 76 -4.94 -10.07 3.53
C GLU A 76 -3.85 -9.37 4.38
N ASP A 77 -2.68 -10.00 4.54
CA ASP A 77 -1.58 -9.40 5.33
C ASP A 77 -1.13 -8.05 4.77
N GLY A 78 -1.05 -7.92 3.43
CA GLY A 78 -0.71 -6.67 2.77
C GLY A 78 -1.76 -5.59 3.01
N ILE A 79 -3.04 -5.94 2.91
CA ILE A 79 -4.16 -5.02 3.17
C ILE A 79 -4.19 -4.61 4.65
N ALA A 80 -3.94 -5.51 5.60
CA ALA A 80 -3.83 -5.16 7.01
C ALA A 80 -2.76 -4.09 7.25
N GLN A 81 -1.59 -4.24 6.64
CA GLN A 81 -0.52 -3.26 6.73
C GLN A 81 -0.86 -1.94 6.02
N PHE A 82 -1.52 -2.02 4.86
CA PHE A 82 -2.05 -0.85 4.15
C PHE A 82 -3.05 -0.08 5.02
N VAL A 83 -4.07 -0.75 5.53
CA VAL A 83 -5.13 -0.17 6.40
C VAL A 83 -4.52 0.46 7.65
N SER A 84 -3.56 -0.22 8.30
CA SER A 84 -2.84 0.33 9.46
C SER A 84 -2.15 1.66 9.15
N THR A 85 -1.67 1.85 7.92
CA THR A 85 -1.00 3.08 7.50
C THR A 85 -1.99 4.12 6.97
N ALA A 86 -2.91 3.72 6.08
CA ALA A 86 -3.92 4.59 5.48
C ALA A 86 -4.88 5.19 6.51
N GLY A 87 -5.18 4.45 7.58
CA GLY A 87 -5.99 4.92 8.70
C GLY A 87 -5.44 6.16 9.43
N TYR A 88 -4.14 6.45 9.34
CA TYR A 88 -3.61 7.73 9.84
C TYR A 88 -4.06 8.91 8.96
N PHE A 89 -4.09 8.72 7.65
CA PHE A 89 -4.53 9.75 6.71
C PHE A 89 -6.05 9.96 6.78
N ALA A 90 -6.81 8.89 7.02
CA ALA A 90 -8.27 8.92 7.12
C ALA A 90 -8.79 9.75 8.30
N LYS A 91 -7.96 10.05 9.30
CA LYS A 91 -8.35 10.90 10.43
C LYS A 91 -8.54 12.36 10.06
N GLU A 92 -7.89 12.81 9.02
CA GLU A 92 -7.83 14.22 8.63
C GLU A 92 -8.29 14.48 7.18
N ASN A 93 -8.58 13.42 6.41
CA ASN A 93 -8.90 13.52 5.01
C ASN A 93 -10.10 12.63 4.65
N GLU A 94 -10.89 13.06 3.69
CA GLU A 94 -11.80 12.19 2.96
C GLU A 94 -10.99 11.22 2.09
N ILE A 95 -11.34 9.94 2.13
CA ILE A 95 -10.59 8.90 1.43
C ILE A 95 -11.39 8.37 0.26
N THR A 96 -10.77 8.39 -0.90
CA THR A 96 -11.21 7.68 -2.10
C THR A 96 -10.34 6.45 -2.30
N ILE A 97 -10.96 5.31 -2.57
CA ILE A 97 -10.26 4.05 -2.90
C ILE A 97 -10.49 3.73 -4.38
N LEU A 98 -9.43 3.51 -5.13
CA LEU A 98 -9.44 2.82 -6.42
C LEU A 98 -8.96 1.39 -6.17
N PHE A 99 -9.82 0.41 -6.43
CA PHE A 99 -9.58 -0.97 -6.06
C PHE A 99 -9.76 -1.94 -7.22
N THR A 100 -8.88 -2.92 -7.31
CA THR A 100 -9.07 -4.14 -8.09
C THR A 100 -8.50 -5.34 -7.36
N ALA A 101 -8.90 -6.55 -7.75
CA ALA A 101 -8.35 -7.78 -7.21
C ALA A 101 -8.35 -8.89 -8.26
N VAL A 102 -7.60 -9.96 -7.98
CA VAL A 102 -7.61 -11.19 -8.75
C VAL A 102 -8.39 -12.28 -8.03
N ALA A 103 -9.04 -13.17 -8.80
CA ALA A 103 -9.99 -14.15 -8.28
C ALA A 103 -9.39 -15.22 -7.36
N ASP A 104 -8.08 -15.43 -7.41
CA ASP A 104 -7.35 -16.38 -6.56
C ASP A 104 -6.91 -15.78 -5.20
N LYS A 105 -7.38 -14.59 -4.87
CA LYS A 105 -7.16 -13.92 -3.59
C LYS A 105 -8.47 -13.85 -2.79
N HIS A 106 -8.34 -13.73 -1.48
CA HIS A 106 -9.46 -13.53 -0.56
C HIS A 106 -9.93 -12.06 -0.56
N TYR A 107 -10.39 -11.61 -1.73
CA TYR A 107 -10.72 -10.18 -1.92
C TYR A 107 -11.93 -9.71 -1.11
N HIS A 108 -12.82 -10.63 -0.71
CA HIS A 108 -13.94 -10.30 0.19
C HIS A 108 -13.46 -9.83 1.56
N GLU A 109 -12.48 -10.55 2.13
CA GLU A 109 -11.82 -10.23 3.40
C GLU A 109 -11.04 -8.92 3.28
N MET A 110 -10.30 -8.74 2.19
CA MET A 110 -9.57 -7.50 1.89
C MET A 110 -10.50 -6.27 1.84
N ILE A 111 -11.66 -6.40 1.20
CA ILE A 111 -12.68 -5.35 1.11
C ILE A 111 -13.27 -5.05 2.49
N GLY A 112 -13.61 -6.08 3.26
CA GLY A 112 -14.11 -5.93 4.63
C GLY A 112 -13.14 -5.13 5.49
N GLU A 113 -11.86 -5.50 5.47
CA GLU A 113 -10.82 -4.82 6.25
C GLU A 113 -10.60 -3.36 5.85
N ILE A 114 -10.64 -3.05 4.55
CA ILE A 114 -10.59 -1.66 4.06
C ILE A 114 -11.78 -0.85 4.58
N CYS A 115 -13.00 -1.40 4.47
CA CYS A 115 -14.21 -0.71 4.90
C CYS A 115 -14.23 -0.46 6.41
N GLU A 116 -13.84 -1.46 7.21
CA GLU A 116 -13.80 -1.36 8.67
C GLU A 116 -12.70 -0.45 9.20
N GLY A 117 -11.53 -0.46 8.57
CA GLY A 117 -10.36 0.26 9.09
C GLY A 117 -10.17 1.66 8.54
N ILE A 118 -10.72 1.98 7.35
CA ILE A 118 -10.54 3.26 6.68
C ILE A 118 -11.85 4.05 6.58
N HIS A 119 -13.00 3.37 6.44
CA HIS A 119 -14.31 3.98 6.17
C HIS A 119 -14.27 4.93 4.96
N PRO A 120 -13.95 4.42 3.75
CA PRO A 120 -13.77 5.30 2.59
C PRO A 120 -15.06 6.04 2.24
N SER A 121 -14.91 7.35 1.93
CA SER A 121 -16.02 8.20 1.48
C SER A 121 -16.46 7.82 0.06
N HIS A 122 -15.51 7.39 -0.77
CA HIS A 122 -15.74 7.03 -2.18
C HIS A 122 -14.96 5.79 -2.55
N VAL A 123 -15.57 4.91 -3.34
CA VAL A 123 -14.91 3.73 -3.91
C VAL A 123 -15.15 3.67 -5.41
N VAL A 124 -14.09 3.47 -6.17
CA VAL A 124 -14.14 3.12 -7.58
C VAL A 124 -13.53 1.73 -7.73
N ALA A 125 -14.36 0.75 -8.04
CA ALA A 125 -13.91 -0.59 -8.35
C ALA A 125 -13.58 -0.71 -9.85
N THR A 126 -12.42 -1.26 -10.16
CA THR A 126 -12.01 -1.52 -11.55
C THR A 126 -11.60 -2.98 -11.71
N GLN A 127 -11.29 -3.38 -12.93
CA GLN A 127 -10.83 -4.74 -13.23
C GLN A 127 -9.55 -4.69 -14.05
N ILE A 128 -8.73 -5.72 -13.91
CA ILE A 128 -7.55 -5.95 -14.74
C ILE A 128 -7.91 -6.92 -15.87
N ASP A 129 -7.16 -6.87 -16.95
CA ASP A 129 -7.30 -7.87 -18.01
C ASP A 129 -6.68 -9.22 -17.60
N GLY A 130 -7.24 -10.31 -18.10
CA GLY A 130 -6.66 -11.64 -17.93
C GLY A 130 -7.64 -12.71 -17.43
N SER A 131 -7.13 -13.93 -17.26
CA SER A 131 -7.93 -15.10 -16.88
C SER A 131 -8.36 -15.14 -15.41
N ARG A 132 -7.76 -14.29 -14.57
CA ARG A 132 -8.05 -14.20 -13.12
C ARG A 132 -8.81 -12.94 -12.76
N VAL A 133 -9.49 -12.33 -13.73
CA VAL A 133 -10.25 -11.10 -13.50
C VAL A 133 -11.40 -11.32 -12.52
N VAL A 134 -11.56 -10.40 -11.58
CA VAL A 134 -12.82 -10.20 -10.86
C VAL A 134 -13.49 -9.00 -11.51
N PRO A 135 -14.73 -9.14 -12.05
CA PRO A 135 -15.42 -8.02 -12.68
C PRO A 135 -15.60 -6.84 -11.73
N ALA A 136 -15.42 -5.63 -12.24
CA ALA A 136 -15.54 -4.40 -11.46
C ALA A 136 -16.88 -4.29 -10.70
N GLU A 137 -17.99 -4.71 -11.32
CA GLU A 137 -19.32 -4.73 -10.67
C GLU A 137 -19.40 -5.70 -9.49
N VAL A 138 -18.70 -6.83 -9.55
CA VAL A 138 -18.65 -7.79 -8.43
C VAL A 138 -17.92 -7.17 -7.25
N LEU A 139 -16.78 -6.54 -7.48
CA LEU A 139 -16.02 -5.82 -6.45
C LEU A 139 -16.82 -4.66 -5.87
N ALA A 140 -17.50 -3.88 -6.72
CA ALA A 140 -18.34 -2.78 -6.29
C ALA A 140 -19.51 -3.24 -5.40
N GLU A 141 -20.13 -4.37 -5.76
CA GLU A 141 -21.22 -4.94 -4.95
C GLU A 141 -20.72 -5.40 -3.57
N ASP A 142 -19.52 -5.97 -3.50
CA ASP A 142 -18.93 -6.39 -2.23
C ASP A 142 -18.59 -5.20 -1.33
N PHE A 143 -18.09 -4.09 -1.89
CA PHE A 143 -17.93 -2.85 -1.13
C PHE A 143 -19.26 -2.30 -0.61
N ARG A 144 -20.35 -2.37 -1.39
CA ARG A 144 -21.69 -1.97 -0.92
C ARG A 144 -22.18 -2.85 0.22
N LYS A 145 -21.98 -4.18 0.13
CA LYS A 145 -22.31 -5.14 1.20
C LYS A 145 -21.50 -4.89 2.47
N ALA A 146 -20.24 -4.46 2.31
CA ALA A 146 -19.38 -4.08 3.41
C ALA A 146 -19.70 -2.69 4.02
N GLY A 147 -20.75 -2.01 3.54
CA GLY A 147 -21.25 -0.78 4.13
C GLY A 147 -20.82 0.52 3.45
N CYS A 148 -20.06 0.46 2.36
CA CYS A 148 -19.71 1.67 1.60
C CYS A 148 -20.92 2.17 0.81
N THR A 149 -21.21 3.48 0.88
CA THR A 149 -22.41 4.07 0.30
C THR A 149 -22.19 4.68 -1.08
N ASP A 150 -21.03 5.31 -1.32
CA ASP A 150 -20.69 5.87 -2.64
C ASP A 150 -19.67 4.97 -3.35
N VAL A 151 -20.22 3.97 -4.06
CA VAL A 151 -19.44 2.97 -4.78
C VAL A 151 -19.85 2.93 -6.24
N CYS A 152 -18.89 3.02 -7.14
CA CYS A 152 -19.11 2.80 -8.57
C CYS A 152 -18.13 1.79 -9.14
N ALA A 153 -18.58 1.10 -10.19
CA ALA A 153 -17.73 0.26 -11.02
C ALA A 153 -17.33 1.00 -12.30
N GLU A 154 -16.10 0.80 -12.70
CA GLU A 154 -15.57 1.25 -13.98
C GLU A 154 -14.54 0.24 -14.48
N PRO A 155 -14.87 -0.57 -15.48
CA PRO A 155 -14.01 -1.65 -15.93
C PRO A 155 -12.67 -1.17 -16.53
N GLU A 156 -12.65 -0.04 -17.22
CA GLU A 156 -11.44 0.48 -17.86
C GLU A 156 -10.60 1.24 -16.83
N ILE A 157 -9.34 0.83 -16.64
CA ILE A 157 -8.45 1.32 -15.57
C ILE A 157 -8.21 2.82 -15.67
N GLY A 158 -7.96 3.35 -16.88
CA GLY A 158 -7.71 4.78 -17.06
C GLY A 158 -8.93 5.62 -16.73
N ALA A 159 -10.12 5.20 -17.19
CA ALA A 159 -11.38 5.86 -16.85
C ALA A 159 -11.71 5.75 -15.35
N ALA A 160 -11.40 4.61 -14.73
CA ALA A 160 -11.55 4.41 -13.30
C ALA A 160 -10.64 5.35 -12.50
N TYR A 161 -9.40 5.51 -12.91
CA TYR A 161 -8.46 6.43 -12.29
C TYR A 161 -8.92 7.88 -12.39
N GLU A 162 -9.34 8.35 -13.58
CA GLU A 162 -9.88 9.70 -13.77
C GLU A 162 -11.14 9.93 -12.90
N LYS A 163 -12.01 8.93 -12.83
CA LYS A 163 -13.21 8.98 -11.99
C LYS A 163 -12.86 9.07 -10.50
N ALA A 164 -11.86 8.30 -10.07
CA ALA A 164 -11.37 8.31 -8.69
C ALA A 164 -10.69 9.66 -8.34
N LEU A 165 -9.92 10.23 -9.26
CA LEU A 165 -9.35 11.58 -9.12
C LEU A 165 -10.43 12.63 -8.97
N GLY A 166 -11.50 12.56 -9.76
CA GLY A 166 -12.63 13.47 -9.66
C GLY A 166 -13.34 13.37 -8.30
N LYS A 167 -13.51 12.15 -7.77
CA LYS A 167 -14.14 11.92 -6.46
C LYS A 167 -13.24 12.31 -5.29
N LYS A 168 -11.94 12.20 -5.43
CA LYS A 168 -10.96 12.57 -4.40
C LYS A 168 -11.11 14.02 -3.93
N GLY A 169 -11.43 14.94 -4.81
CA GLY A 169 -11.49 16.37 -4.47
C GLY A 169 -10.21 16.87 -3.80
N SER A 170 -10.35 17.47 -2.62
CA SER A 170 -9.21 17.90 -1.77
C SER A 170 -8.67 16.81 -0.85
N GLY A 171 -9.34 15.65 -0.79
CA GLY A 171 -8.96 14.51 0.04
C GLY A 171 -7.80 13.69 -0.55
N MET A 172 -7.77 12.41 -0.24
CA MET A 172 -6.74 11.49 -0.70
C MET A 172 -7.30 10.34 -1.52
N LEU A 173 -6.57 9.93 -2.55
CA LEU A 173 -6.82 8.74 -3.34
C LEU A 173 -5.78 7.67 -3.02
N PHE A 174 -6.23 6.46 -2.70
CA PHE A 174 -5.39 5.28 -2.61
C PHE A 174 -5.76 4.30 -3.73
N CYS A 175 -4.74 3.90 -4.51
CA CYS A 175 -4.84 2.83 -5.50
C CYS A 175 -4.27 1.55 -4.89
N VAL A 176 -5.08 0.49 -4.74
CA VAL A 176 -4.70 -0.70 -3.97
C VAL A 176 -5.47 -1.95 -4.42
N GLY A 177 -5.00 -3.13 -4.00
CA GLY A 177 -5.65 -4.43 -4.19
C GLY A 177 -4.99 -5.33 -5.22
N SER A 178 -4.16 -4.78 -6.11
CA SER A 178 -3.38 -5.57 -7.06
C SER A 178 -2.12 -4.85 -7.51
N LEU A 179 -1.02 -5.61 -7.68
CA LEU A 179 0.20 -5.11 -8.32
C LEU A 179 0.01 -4.75 -9.80
N TYR A 180 -1.05 -5.25 -10.43
CA TYR A 180 -1.36 -4.90 -11.84
C TYR A 180 -2.08 -3.55 -11.97
N LEU A 181 -2.56 -2.98 -10.86
CA LEU A 181 -3.13 -1.63 -10.81
C LEU A 181 -2.06 -0.57 -10.57
N ALA A 182 -0.97 -0.96 -9.94
CA ALA A 182 0.12 -0.10 -9.48
C ALA A 182 1.31 0.03 -10.52
#